data_1cd76da9b030db8cd629a3370893014a
#
_entry.id   1cd76da9b030db8cd629a3370893014a
#
_cell.length_a   1.000
_cell.length_b   1.000
_cell.length_c   1.000
_cell.angle_alpha   90.00
_cell.angle_beta   90.00
_cell.angle_gamma   90.00
#
_symmetry.space_group_name_H-M   'P 1'
#
loop_
_entity.id
_entity.type
_entity.pdbx_description
1 polymer ?
#
loop_
_entity_poly.entity_id
_entity_poly.type
_entity_poly.pdbx_seq_one_letter_code
_entity_poly.pdbx_strand_id
1 'polypeptide(L)'
;MTTETTCLSSIWQTDDQIREFYEIHGREAEYKELAPGQTAYYDGLIEVDLSKVKPMIAMPFHPSNTYTIEELNANLTDILADVEKKAAVSLDNAVPYSLKDKVRDGRFYVDQGII
;
A
#
# COMPACT_ATOMS: atom_id res chain seq x y z
N MET A 1 6.67 0.49 0.43
CA MET A 1 6.33 -0.24 -0.82
C MET A 1 7.23 -1.45 -1.08
N THR A 2 8.54 -1.33 -1.01
CA THR A 2 9.46 -2.46 -1.25
C THR A 2 9.34 -3.59 -0.24
N THR A 3 9.06 -3.29 1.01
CA THR A 3 8.87 -4.29 2.08
C THR A 3 7.64 -5.16 1.80
N GLU A 4 6.53 -4.55 1.38
CA GLU A 4 5.28 -5.25 1.07
C GLU A 4 5.40 -6.14 -0.17
N THR A 5 6.25 -5.77 -1.12
CA THR A 5 6.54 -6.59 -2.31
C THR A 5 7.67 -7.58 -2.10
N THR A 6 8.19 -7.70 -0.87
CA THR A 6 9.31 -8.60 -0.51
C THR A 6 10.59 -8.36 -1.30
N CYS A 7 10.78 -7.16 -1.82
CA CYS A 7 12.01 -6.78 -2.51
C CYS A 7 13.17 -6.61 -1.53
N LEU A 8 14.35 -7.03 -1.92
CA LEU A 8 15.57 -6.85 -1.13
C LEU A 8 15.94 -5.35 -1.02
N SER A 9 15.78 -4.62 -2.10
CA SER A 9 16.05 -3.18 -2.16
C SER A 9 15.27 -2.53 -3.29
N SER A 10 15.28 -1.20 -3.34
CA SER A 10 14.80 -0.45 -4.49
C SER A 10 15.80 0.67 -4.83
N ILE A 11 15.98 0.90 -6.11
CA ILE A 11 16.83 1.94 -6.64
C ILE A 11 15.97 2.83 -7.51
N TRP A 12 15.94 4.11 -7.18
CA TRP A 12 15.16 5.11 -7.89
C TRP A 12 16.06 5.98 -8.73
N GLN A 13 15.62 6.30 -9.93
CA GLN A 13 16.28 7.30 -10.76
C GLN A 13 16.17 8.66 -10.08
N THR A 14 17.27 9.42 -10.09
CA THR A 14 17.27 10.80 -9.61
C THR A 14 16.63 11.74 -10.63
N ASP A 15 16.05 12.82 -10.13
CA ASP A 15 15.41 13.88 -10.90
C ASP A 15 15.84 15.28 -10.41
N ASP A 16 15.24 16.31 -10.99
CA ASP A 16 15.55 17.69 -10.61
C ASP A 16 15.09 18.01 -9.18
N GLN A 17 14.09 17.35 -8.64
CA GLN A 17 13.66 17.54 -7.24
C GLN A 17 14.70 17.03 -6.25
N ILE A 18 15.36 15.92 -6.57
CA ILE A 18 16.47 15.40 -5.76
C ILE A 18 17.66 16.36 -5.82
N ARG A 19 17.94 16.95 -6.99
CA ARG A 19 18.99 17.96 -7.12
C ARG A 19 18.68 19.19 -6.26
N GLU A 20 17.48 19.74 -6.37
CA GLU A 20 17.03 20.88 -5.58
C GLU A 20 17.10 20.59 -4.07
N PHE A 21 16.75 19.39 -3.65
CA PHE A 21 16.90 18.96 -2.25
C PHE A 21 18.35 19.07 -1.77
N TYR A 22 19.32 18.62 -2.57
CA TYR A 22 20.73 18.75 -2.22
C TYR A 22 21.20 20.22 -2.19
N GLU A 23 20.74 21.05 -3.12
CA GLU A 23 21.04 22.49 -3.18
C GLU A 23 20.52 23.22 -1.94
N ILE A 24 19.25 23.04 -1.58
CA ILE A 24 18.62 23.66 -0.39
C ILE A 24 19.37 23.29 0.89
N HIS A 25 19.94 22.09 0.96
CA HIS A 25 20.69 21.61 2.12
C HIS A 25 22.19 21.94 2.07
N GLY A 26 22.64 22.73 1.09
CA GLY A 26 24.05 23.12 0.94
C GLY A 26 24.99 21.96 0.58
N ARG A 27 24.44 20.90 -0.03
CA ARG A 27 25.15 19.66 -0.38
C ARG A 27 25.20 19.43 -1.89
N GLU A 28 25.07 20.45 -2.69
CA GLU A 28 25.06 20.38 -4.16
C GLU A 28 26.24 19.56 -4.73
N ALA A 29 27.43 19.72 -4.16
CA ALA A 29 28.62 18.98 -4.59
C ALA A 29 28.54 17.46 -4.36
N GLU A 30 27.59 17.00 -3.53
CA GLU A 30 27.37 15.58 -3.24
C GLU A 30 26.34 14.95 -4.18
N TYR A 31 25.59 15.77 -4.92
CA TYR A 31 24.62 15.24 -5.88
C TYR A 31 25.30 14.43 -6.97
N LYS A 32 24.78 13.26 -7.24
CA LYS A 32 25.18 12.40 -8.36
C LYS A 32 23.93 11.91 -9.07
N GLU A 33 23.90 12.07 -10.36
CA GLU A 33 22.87 11.50 -11.18
C GLU A 33 22.91 9.97 -11.09
N LEU A 34 21.76 9.37 -10.82
CA LEU A 34 21.57 7.93 -10.81
C LEU A 34 20.52 7.58 -11.85
N ALA A 35 20.94 6.96 -12.92
CA ALA A 35 20.09 6.50 -14.00
C ALA A 35 20.64 5.20 -14.59
N PRO A 36 19.81 4.37 -15.22
CA PRO A 36 20.27 3.23 -15.99
C PRO A 36 21.20 3.68 -17.12
N GLY A 37 22.17 2.83 -17.50
CA GLY A 37 22.97 3.07 -18.70
C GLY A 37 22.13 2.98 -19.99
N GLN A 38 22.77 3.21 -21.15
CA GLN A 38 22.10 3.15 -22.46
C GLN A 38 21.41 1.81 -22.72
N THR A 39 21.94 0.74 -22.16
CA THR A 39 21.33 -0.60 -22.22
C THR A 39 21.25 -1.16 -20.81
N ALA A 40 20.06 -1.45 -20.36
CA ALA A 40 19.82 -2.10 -19.07
C ALA A 40 18.91 -3.32 -19.29
N TYR A 41 19.21 -4.40 -18.58
CA TYR A 41 18.45 -5.65 -18.64
C TYR A 41 17.67 -5.84 -17.34
N TYR A 42 16.41 -6.15 -17.47
CA TYR A 42 15.49 -6.39 -16.37
C TYR A 42 14.77 -7.72 -16.57
N ASP A 43 14.48 -8.44 -15.51
CA ASP A 43 13.72 -9.69 -15.55
C ASP A 43 12.23 -9.46 -15.88
N GLY A 44 11.72 -8.27 -15.64
CA GLY A 44 10.35 -7.91 -15.95
C GLY A 44 10.10 -6.41 -15.85
N LEU A 45 8.94 -6.00 -16.34
CA LEU A 45 8.43 -4.64 -16.27
C LEU A 45 7.03 -4.64 -15.65
N ILE A 46 6.81 -3.76 -14.70
CA ILE A 46 5.48 -3.46 -14.17
C ILE A 46 5.20 -1.98 -14.44
N GLU A 47 4.16 -1.72 -15.21
CA GLU A 47 3.69 -0.36 -15.47
C GLU A 47 2.41 -0.08 -14.69
N VAL A 48 2.40 1.00 -13.91
CA VAL A 48 1.24 1.43 -13.12
C VAL A 48 0.82 2.83 -13.58
N ASP A 49 -0.34 2.91 -14.22
CA ASP A 49 -0.96 4.17 -14.59
C ASP A 49 -1.64 4.78 -13.36
N LEU A 50 -0.98 5.74 -12.72
CA LEU A 50 -1.49 6.38 -11.50
C LEU A 50 -2.82 7.12 -11.71
N SER A 51 -3.15 7.50 -12.95
CA SER A 51 -4.44 8.15 -13.26
C SER A 51 -5.63 7.21 -13.11
N LYS A 52 -5.40 5.90 -13.13
CA LYS A 52 -6.41 4.85 -13.00
C LYS A 52 -6.52 4.28 -11.59
N VAL A 53 -5.61 4.65 -10.70
CA VAL A 53 -5.65 4.18 -9.32
C VAL A 53 -6.79 4.87 -8.57
N LYS A 54 -7.70 4.08 -8.03
CA LYS A 54 -8.79 4.55 -7.17
C LYS A 54 -8.35 4.55 -5.70
N PRO A 55 -8.99 5.36 -4.83
CA PRO A 55 -8.78 5.24 -3.39
C PRO A 55 -9.09 3.82 -2.90
N MET A 56 -8.12 3.23 -2.20
CA MET A 56 -8.19 1.83 -1.77
C MET A 56 -7.91 1.72 -0.27
N ILE A 57 -8.37 0.64 0.31
CA ILE A 57 -8.10 0.28 1.69
C ILE A 57 -7.68 -1.19 1.77
N ALA A 58 -6.62 -1.47 2.49
CA ALA A 58 -6.24 -2.84 2.85
C ALA A 58 -6.89 -3.24 4.17
N MET A 59 -7.63 -4.33 4.13
CA MET A 59 -8.25 -4.92 5.32
C MET A 59 -7.24 -5.84 6.05
N PRO A 60 -7.39 -6.05 7.37
CA PRO A 60 -6.54 -7.00 8.07
C PRO A 60 -6.62 -8.40 7.42
N PHE A 61 -5.60 -9.20 7.41
CA PHE A 61 -4.28 -9.15 8.07
C PHE A 61 -3.14 -9.10 7.03
N HIS A 62 -3.48 -8.99 5.74
CA HIS A 62 -2.48 -9.00 4.68
C HIS A 62 -2.76 -7.87 3.68
N PRO A 63 -1.74 -7.14 3.19
CA PRO A 63 -1.90 -6.04 2.24
C PRO A 63 -2.63 -6.42 0.94
N SER A 64 -2.55 -7.68 0.51
CA SER A 64 -3.31 -8.15 -0.67
C SER A 64 -4.83 -8.22 -0.45
N ASN A 65 -5.29 -8.09 0.79
CA ASN A 65 -6.72 -8.04 1.13
C ASN A 65 -7.26 -6.61 0.92
N THR A 66 -7.08 -6.10 -0.29
CA THR A 66 -7.31 -4.70 -0.65
C THR A 66 -8.56 -4.56 -1.50
N TYR A 67 -9.35 -3.55 -1.19
CA TYR A 67 -10.58 -3.19 -1.88
C TYR A 67 -10.57 -1.70 -2.22
N THR A 68 -11.22 -1.30 -3.30
CA THR A 68 -11.56 0.11 -3.47
C THR A 68 -12.57 0.51 -2.39
N ILE A 69 -12.58 1.78 -2.00
CA ILE A 69 -13.57 2.30 -1.04
C ILE A 69 -15.00 2.07 -1.55
N GLU A 70 -15.19 2.17 -2.87
CA GLU A 70 -16.47 1.91 -3.53
C GLU A 70 -16.92 0.45 -3.37
N GLU A 71 -16.03 -0.51 -3.65
CA GLU A 71 -16.30 -1.95 -3.48
C GLU A 71 -16.59 -2.31 -2.03
N LEU A 72 -15.80 -1.77 -1.09
CA LEU A 72 -16.02 -2.00 0.33
C LEU A 72 -17.41 -1.52 0.75
N ASN A 73 -17.80 -0.31 0.37
CA ASN A 73 -19.10 0.25 0.73
C ASN A 73 -20.28 -0.49 0.07
N ALA A 74 -20.11 -0.97 -1.17
CA ALA A 74 -21.15 -1.70 -1.87
C ALA A 74 -21.39 -3.12 -1.30
N ASN A 75 -20.33 -3.75 -0.77
CA ASN A 75 -20.37 -5.15 -0.32
C ASN A 75 -19.92 -5.31 1.14
N LEU A 76 -20.18 -4.31 1.97
CA LEU A 76 -19.62 -4.17 3.30
C LEU A 76 -19.82 -5.43 4.16
N THR A 77 -21.05 -5.96 4.22
CA THR A 77 -21.39 -7.11 5.07
C THR A 77 -20.60 -8.36 4.67
N ASP A 78 -20.49 -8.63 3.37
CA ASP A 78 -19.86 -9.85 2.87
C ASP A 78 -18.33 -9.76 3.01
N ILE A 79 -17.75 -8.59 2.72
CA ILE A 79 -16.31 -8.35 2.89
C ILE A 79 -15.92 -8.46 4.35
N LEU A 80 -16.67 -7.85 5.28
CA LEU A 80 -16.37 -7.95 6.71
C LEU A 80 -16.51 -9.38 7.22
N ALA A 81 -17.50 -10.14 6.73
CA ALA A 81 -17.65 -11.55 7.08
C ALA A 81 -16.47 -12.41 6.62
N ASP A 82 -15.95 -12.16 5.40
CA ASP A 82 -14.77 -12.86 4.89
C ASP A 82 -13.51 -12.51 5.68
N VAL A 83 -13.32 -11.23 6.01
CA VAL A 83 -12.20 -10.78 6.84
C VAL A 83 -12.26 -11.41 8.24
N GLU A 84 -13.42 -11.44 8.89
CA GLU A 84 -13.61 -12.09 10.19
C GLU A 84 -13.27 -13.59 10.14
N LYS A 85 -13.69 -14.29 9.09
CA LYS A 85 -13.36 -15.70 8.88
C LYS A 85 -11.86 -15.93 8.72
N LYS A 86 -11.19 -15.09 7.94
CA LYS A 86 -9.72 -15.12 7.77
C LYS A 86 -9.01 -14.79 9.08
N ALA A 87 -9.53 -13.83 9.84
CA ALA A 87 -9.02 -13.46 11.15
C ALA A 87 -9.08 -14.62 12.14
N ALA A 88 -10.21 -15.32 12.20
CA ALA A 88 -10.36 -16.46 13.08
C ALA A 88 -9.29 -17.53 12.86
N VAL A 89 -8.95 -17.81 11.60
CA VAL A 89 -7.86 -18.72 11.24
C VAL A 89 -6.49 -18.16 11.63
N SER A 90 -6.22 -16.89 11.30
CA SER A 90 -4.91 -16.26 11.57
C SER A 90 -4.63 -16.07 13.05
N LEU A 91 -5.66 -15.89 13.87
CA LEU A 91 -5.56 -15.71 15.32
C LEU A 91 -5.78 -17.02 16.10
N ASP A 92 -5.86 -18.15 15.41
CA ASP A 92 -6.14 -19.48 16.01
C ASP A 92 -7.35 -19.48 16.96
N ASN A 93 -8.36 -18.67 16.64
CA ASN A 93 -9.56 -18.40 17.49
C ASN A 93 -9.24 -17.91 18.91
N ALA A 94 -8.01 -17.46 19.17
CA ALA A 94 -7.57 -17.07 20.51
C ALA A 94 -8.18 -15.74 20.96
N VAL A 95 -8.60 -14.89 20.04
CA VAL A 95 -9.17 -13.56 20.32
C VAL A 95 -10.50 -13.39 19.60
N PRO A 96 -11.56 -12.96 20.31
CA PRO A 96 -12.80 -12.57 19.66
C PRO A 96 -12.54 -11.39 18.72
N TYR A 97 -12.87 -11.56 17.45
CA TYR A 97 -12.66 -10.53 16.44
C TYR A 97 -13.95 -10.29 15.67
N SER A 98 -14.57 -9.14 15.87
CA SER A 98 -15.79 -8.74 15.18
C SER A 98 -15.64 -7.37 14.55
N LEU A 99 -15.74 -7.31 13.22
CA LEU A 99 -15.80 -6.08 12.45
C LEU A 99 -17.26 -5.64 12.23
N LYS A 100 -18.19 -6.56 12.24
CA LYS A 100 -19.62 -6.26 12.05
C LYS A 100 -20.16 -5.34 13.14
N ASP A 101 -19.64 -5.46 14.36
CA ASP A 101 -20.00 -4.60 15.49
C ASP A 101 -19.54 -3.14 15.29
N LYS A 102 -18.64 -2.92 14.34
CA LYS A 102 -18.17 -1.59 13.95
C LYS A 102 -19.01 -0.94 12.86
N VAL A 103 -20.05 -1.63 12.36
CA VAL A 103 -20.94 -1.04 11.36
C VAL A 103 -22.07 -0.30 12.06
N ARG A 104 -22.23 0.99 11.74
CA ARG A 104 -23.30 1.86 12.24
C ARG A 104 -23.86 2.66 11.08
N ASP A 105 -25.18 2.69 10.94
CA ASP A 105 -25.87 3.42 9.87
C ASP A 105 -25.34 3.11 8.45
N GLY A 106 -25.02 1.83 8.20
CA GLY A 106 -24.45 1.37 6.92
C GLY A 106 -23.01 1.81 6.63
N ARG A 107 -22.31 2.33 7.65
CA ARG A 107 -20.91 2.76 7.53
C ARG A 107 -20.01 1.94 8.45
N PHE A 108 -18.84 1.62 7.95
CA PHE A 108 -17.81 0.95 8.73
C PHE A 108 -16.92 1.97 9.45
N TYR A 109 -16.85 1.84 10.78
CA TYR A 109 -16.03 2.72 11.62
C TYR A 109 -14.71 2.05 11.92
N VAL A 110 -13.63 2.78 11.68
CA VAL A 110 -12.25 2.35 11.89
C VAL A 110 -11.67 3.14 13.06
N ASP A 111 -11.08 2.45 14.04
CA ASP A 111 -10.47 3.11 15.20
C ASP A 111 -9.06 3.64 14.86
N GLN A 112 -8.35 2.96 13.97
CA GLN A 112 -6.99 3.32 13.55
C GLN A 112 -6.80 3.03 12.07
N GLY A 113 -6.10 3.90 11.38
CA GLY A 113 -5.65 3.74 10.00
C GLY A 113 -4.17 4.10 9.89
N ILE A 114 -3.45 3.40 9.03
CA ILE A 114 -2.06 3.69 8.69
C ILE A 114 -2.02 4.09 7.22
N ILE A 115 -1.38 5.21 6.92
CA ILE A 115 -1.21 5.76 5.57
C ILE A 115 0.29 5.70 5.22
#